data_7f3ff21a7211ed24a43c69b5cab6991d
#
_entry.id   7f3ff21a7211ed24a43c69b5cab6991d
#
_cell.length_a   1.000
_cell.length_b   1.000
_cell.length_c   1.000
_cell.angle_alpha   90.00
_cell.angle_beta   90.00
_cell.angle_gamma   90.00
#
_symmetry.space_group_name_H-M   'P 1'
#
loop_
_entity.id
_entity.type
_entity.pdbx_description
1 polymer ?
#
loop_
_entity_poly.entity_id
_entity_poly.type
_entity_poly.pdbx_seq_one_letter_code
_entity_poly.pdbx_strand_id
1 'polypeptide(L)'
;MAAKSWCLIIAGVWRAGLLVAQLPAADEAFRRGRLAEARAGYERVLAADSLNVRALYRLAILDGWDAKLDRSLARFTKLRRLEPRDPDFMVAHARVLSWSGRTQQALALFDSVLARAPDRADALAGRARVVAWSGDLDRAERLWRAALALHPDDAELLFGLAQTLYWHDQPALAEAYLTRARRVAPGDNEVRDLARTLRALLRPDVRTSVDGAGDSDHNDFVAQDATVTGALGAGLRGTLRAGWRRATDQAGHGSSYGGGGFVVAALGRRAELRTGAGLRWLGPDIGPSRTPVTAEVGVGLRPARDVSLGLSYSRAPFDETAELIRRGFVLDATELEFELAPGPRWSISGTAGATWISDGNRQRHALGGVLVRVLPGLQLGPFGRVLAFRASPLNGYFAPNRFSVLEGRAVYSWQRRGWGLRADAGVGTQQVSDTAAHQTEWHFGVTLSHGWGANNEVALVGSITNSAGATSTTGTRTERFRYRTLGLRFRQGL
;
A
#
# COMPACT_ATOMS: atom_id res chain seq x y z
N MET A 1 -13.03 -80.69 14.90
CA MET A 1 -12.15 -79.49 14.93
C MET A 1 -11.83 -78.91 13.57
N ALA A 2 -12.01 -79.58 12.45
CA ALA A 2 -11.67 -79.06 11.10
C ALA A 2 -12.61 -77.97 10.53
N ALA A 3 -13.91 -78.01 10.86
CA ALA A 3 -14.89 -77.03 10.29
C ALA A 3 -14.72 -75.60 10.77
N LYS A 4 -14.18 -75.33 11.98
CA LYS A 4 -13.93 -73.98 12.49
C LYS A 4 -12.71 -73.30 11.84
N SER A 5 -11.71 -74.02 11.37
CA SER A 5 -10.53 -73.51 10.69
C SER A 5 -10.84 -73.07 9.25
N TRP A 6 -11.75 -73.69 8.54
CA TRP A 6 -12.17 -73.31 7.18
C TRP A 6 -12.99 -72.01 7.16
N CYS A 7 -13.86 -71.79 8.15
CA CYS A 7 -14.63 -70.52 8.26
C CYS A 7 -13.73 -69.30 8.49
N LEU A 8 -12.66 -69.48 9.24
CA LEU A 8 -11.70 -68.40 9.49
C LEU A 8 -10.84 -68.06 8.25
N ILE A 9 -10.48 -69.07 7.44
CA ILE A 9 -9.73 -68.90 6.20
C ILE A 9 -10.61 -68.18 5.14
N ILE A 10 -11.87 -68.64 4.96
CA ILE A 10 -12.82 -68.05 4.03
C ILE A 10 -13.19 -66.62 4.43
N ALA A 11 -13.40 -66.34 5.70
CA ALA A 11 -13.65 -64.99 6.19
C ALA A 11 -12.43 -64.04 5.98
N GLY A 12 -11.21 -64.58 6.10
CA GLY A 12 -9.98 -63.84 5.81
C GLY A 12 -9.82 -63.49 4.33
N VAL A 13 -10.12 -64.41 3.44
CA VAL A 13 -10.05 -64.22 1.96
C VAL A 13 -11.13 -63.24 1.49
N TRP A 14 -12.34 -63.27 2.04
CA TRP A 14 -13.40 -62.33 1.72
C TRP A 14 -13.11 -60.92 2.23
N ARG A 15 -12.50 -60.79 3.41
CA ARG A 15 -12.03 -59.48 3.92
C ARG A 15 -10.89 -58.90 3.07
N ALA A 16 -9.94 -59.72 2.62
CA ALA A 16 -8.86 -59.29 1.75
C ALA A 16 -9.38 -58.85 0.35
N GLY A 17 -10.35 -59.59 -0.22
CA GLY A 17 -10.98 -59.25 -1.49
C GLY A 17 -11.78 -57.93 -1.46
N LEU A 18 -12.51 -57.65 -0.38
CA LEU A 18 -13.23 -56.41 -0.17
C LEU A 18 -12.26 -55.19 0.01
N LEU A 19 -11.12 -55.39 0.64
CA LEU A 19 -10.08 -54.38 0.79
C LEU A 19 -9.45 -53.98 -0.54
N VAL A 20 -9.17 -54.96 -1.43
CA VAL A 20 -8.58 -54.72 -2.75
C VAL A 20 -9.51 -53.85 -3.63
N ALA A 21 -10.84 -53.95 -3.46
CA ALA A 21 -11.81 -53.14 -4.20
C ALA A 21 -12.06 -51.73 -3.61
N GLN A 22 -11.82 -51.52 -2.31
CA GLN A 22 -12.14 -50.28 -1.61
C GLN A 22 -11.15 -49.17 -1.91
N LEU A 23 -9.85 -49.45 -2.05
CA LEU A 23 -8.82 -48.45 -2.32
C LEU A 23 -8.99 -47.82 -3.71
N PRO A 24 -9.18 -48.58 -4.82
CA PRO A 24 -9.45 -48.00 -6.14
C PRO A 24 -10.74 -47.14 -6.18
N ALA A 25 -11.80 -47.57 -5.46
CA ALA A 25 -13.04 -46.81 -5.38
C ALA A 25 -12.85 -45.46 -4.65
N ALA A 26 -12.09 -45.45 -3.56
CA ALA A 26 -11.74 -44.23 -2.83
C ALA A 26 -10.86 -43.29 -3.67
N ASP A 27 -9.93 -43.85 -4.43
CA ASP A 27 -9.08 -43.05 -5.35
C ASP A 27 -9.90 -42.45 -6.50
N GLU A 28 -10.88 -43.19 -7.03
CA GLU A 28 -11.78 -42.66 -8.05
C GLU A 28 -12.68 -41.55 -7.51
N ALA A 29 -13.20 -41.71 -6.30
CA ALA A 29 -13.95 -40.65 -5.62
C ALA A 29 -13.08 -39.42 -5.40
N PHE A 30 -11.81 -39.57 -4.99
CA PHE A 30 -10.85 -38.52 -4.83
C PHE A 30 -10.58 -37.76 -6.15
N ARG A 31 -10.31 -38.49 -7.23
CA ARG A 31 -10.08 -37.89 -8.57
C ARG A 31 -11.29 -37.08 -9.09
N ARG A 32 -12.49 -37.55 -8.78
CA ARG A 32 -13.75 -36.86 -9.14
C ARG A 32 -14.15 -35.71 -8.19
N GLY A 33 -13.31 -35.39 -7.20
CA GLY A 33 -13.59 -34.35 -6.23
C GLY A 33 -14.67 -34.68 -5.19
N ARG A 34 -15.12 -35.94 -5.14
CA ARG A 34 -16.09 -36.44 -4.14
C ARG A 34 -15.38 -36.74 -2.81
N LEU A 35 -14.87 -35.65 -2.16
CA LEU A 35 -13.90 -35.73 -1.07
C LEU A 35 -14.45 -36.44 0.18
N ALA A 36 -15.74 -36.25 0.51
CA ALA A 36 -16.37 -36.96 1.64
C ALA A 36 -16.44 -38.46 1.45
N GLU A 37 -16.79 -38.92 0.24
CA GLU A 37 -16.83 -40.33 -0.12
C GLU A 37 -15.43 -40.96 -0.14
N ALA A 38 -14.46 -40.21 -0.72
CA ALA A 38 -13.04 -40.60 -0.72
C ALA A 38 -12.52 -40.79 0.71
N ARG A 39 -12.81 -39.84 1.60
CA ARG A 39 -12.43 -39.90 3.02
C ARG A 39 -12.97 -41.16 3.68
N ALA A 40 -14.27 -41.40 3.58
CA ALA A 40 -14.90 -42.57 4.18
C ALA A 40 -14.32 -43.91 3.60
N GLY A 41 -13.96 -43.89 2.33
CA GLY A 41 -13.27 -45.03 1.69
C GLY A 41 -11.90 -45.30 2.27
N TYR A 42 -11.05 -44.26 2.35
CA TYR A 42 -9.71 -44.40 2.93
C TYR A 42 -9.74 -44.72 4.43
N GLU A 43 -10.70 -44.22 5.20
CA GLU A 43 -10.86 -44.56 6.62
C GLU A 43 -11.21 -46.05 6.81
N ARG A 44 -12.05 -46.62 5.95
CA ARG A 44 -12.32 -48.08 5.95
C ARG A 44 -11.08 -48.91 5.61
N VAL A 45 -10.27 -48.44 4.64
CA VAL A 45 -8.99 -49.08 4.32
C VAL A 45 -8.06 -49.07 5.53
N LEU A 46 -7.93 -47.93 6.22
CA LEU A 46 -7.08 -47.84 7.41
C LEU A 46 -7.61 -48.61 8.62
N ALA A 47 -8.93 -48.83 8.72
CA ALA A 47 -9.50 -49.67 9.77
C ALA A 47 -9.11 -51.15 9.60
N ALA A 48 -8.86 -51.58 8.37
CA ALA A 48 -8.44 -52.95 8.06
C ALA A 48 -6.91 -53.08 7.95
N ASP A 49 -6.23 -52.10 7.40
CA ASP A 49 -4.77 -52.00 7.29
C ASP A 49 -4.29 -50.61 7.74
N SER A 50 -3.95 -50.49 9.02
CA SER A 50 -3.57 -49.22 9.66
C SER A 50 -2.24 -48.64 9.16
N LEU A 51 -1.49 -49.39 8.35
CA LEU A 51 -0.21 -48.98 7.77
C LEU A 51 -0.32 -48.72 6.25
N ASN A 52 -1.52 -48.77 5.68
CA ASN A 52 -1.71 -48.55 4.26
C ASN A 52 -1.23 -47.14 3.87
N VAL A 53 -0.07 -47.11 3.21
CA VAL A 53 0.65 -45.88 2.85
C VAL A 53 -0.21 -44.94 2.01
N ARG A 54 -0.93 -45.48 1.01
CA ARG A 54 -1.75 -44.66 0.10
C ARG A 54 -2.95 -44.04 0.82
N ALA A 55 -3.64 -44.79 1.66
CA ALA A 55 -4.77 -44.29 2.44
C ALA A 55 -4.31 -43.27 3.50
N LEU A 56 -3.18 -43.53 4.18
CA LEU A 56 -2.57 -42.57 5.10
C LEU A 56 -2.24 -41.24 4.39
N TYR A 57 -1.61 -41.32 3.21
CA TYR A 57 -1.23 -40.11 2.43
C TYR A 57 -2.44 -39.29 1.99
N ARG A 58 -3.46 -39.98 1.39
CA ARG A 58 -4.67 -39.27 0.95
C ARG A 58 -5.44 -38.65 2.09
N LEU A 59 -5.56 -39.32 3.23
CA LEU A 59 -6.20 -38.78 4.40
C LEU A 59 -5.38 -37.62 5.05
N ALA A 60 -4.04 -37.70 5.00
CA ALA A 60 -3.21 -36.61 5.48
C ALA A 60 -3.43 -35.33 4.64
N ILE A 61 -3.52 -35.45 3.31
CA ILE A 61 -3.85 -34.34 2.42
C ILE A 61 -5.26 -33.79 2.73
N LEU A 62 -6.26 -34.65 2.81
CA LEU A 62 -7.65 -34.24 3.10
C LEU A 62 -7.77 -33.55 4.47
N ASP A 63 -7.07 -34.03 5.48
CA ASP A 63 -7.04 -33.38 6.79
C ASP A 63 -6.35 -32.00 6.73
N GLY A 64 -5.31 -31.86 5.92
CA GLY A 64 -4.66 -30.57 5.68
C GLY A 64 -5.61 -29.55 5.02
N TRP A 65 -6.37 -29.98 3.99
CA TRP A 65 -7.36 -29.14 3.32
C TRP A 65 -8.54 -28.75 4.22
N ASP A 66 -8.93 -29.64 5.14
CA ASP A 66 -9.97 -29.37 6.16
C ASP A 66 -9.44 -28.52 7.34
N ALA A 67 -8.22 -28.01 7.27
CA ALA A 67 -7.52 -27.30 8.37
C ALA A 67 -7.35 -28.13 9.67
N LYS A 68 -7.48 -29.47 9.60
CA LYS A 68 -7.21 -30.41 10.70
C LYS A 68 -5.70 -30.69 10.77
N LEU A 69 -4.89 -29.64 10.97
CA LEU A 69 -3.45 -29.66 10.76
C LEU A 69 -2.73 -30.67 11.66
N ASP A 70 -3.11 -30.78 12.93
CA ASP A 70 -2.48 -31.76 13.86
C ASP A 70 -2.70 -33.20 13.44
N ARG A 71 -3.91 -33.56 12.96
CA ARG A 71 -4.20 -34.88 12.41
C ARG A 71 -3.39 -35.16 11.15
N SER A 72 -3.32 -34.18 10.26
CA SER A 72 -2.51 -34.25 9.04
C SER A 72 -1.04 -34.50 9.37
N LEU A 73 -0.46 -33.71 10.26
CA LEU A 73 0.94 -33.82 10.70
C LEU A 73 1.24 -35.17 11.36
N ALA A 74 0.33 -35.68 12.20
CA ALA A 74 0.48 -37.01 12.80
C ALA A 74 0.55 -38.12 11.74
N ARG A 75 -0.31 -38.04 10.69
CA ARG A 75 -0.29 -39.00 9.57
C ARG A 75 0.99 -38.87 8.74
N PHE A 76 1.43 -37.66 8.41
CA PHE A 76 2.72 -37.46 7.72
C PHE A 76 3.92 -37.93 8.54
N THR A 77 3.90 -37.79 9.85
CA THR A 77 4.93 -38.34 10.72
C THR A 77 4.96 -39.88 10.63
N LYS A 78 3.80 -40.51 10.60
CA LYS A 78 3.69 -41.97 10.41
C LYS A 78 4.17 -42.41 9.02
N LEU A 79 3.76 -41.70 7.97
CA LEU A 79 4.22 -41.94 6.59
C LEU A 79 5.74 -41.88 6.46
N ARG A 80 6.37 -40.87 7.05
CA ARG A 80 7.80 -40.72 7.02
C ARG A 80 8.59 -41.77 7.81
N ARG A 81 7.95 -42.47 8.72
CA ARG A 81 8.56 -43.68 9.34
C ARG A 81 8.50 -44.88 8.42
N LEU A 82 7.45 -44.98 7.59
CA LEU A 82 7.27 -46.06 6.64
C LEU A 82 8.12 -45.84 5.38
N GLU A 83 8.08 -44.65 4.84
CA GLU A 83 8.77 -44.22 3.62
C GLU A 83 9.59 -42.95 3.87
N PRO A 84 10.76 -43.04 4.54
CA PRO A 84 11.50 -41.87 5.02
C PRO A 84 12.05 -40.96 3.94
N ARG A 85 12.20 -41.51 2.72
CA ARG A 85 12.85 -40.79 1.59
C ARG A 85 11.91 -40.47 0.45
N ASP A 86 10.61 -40.79 0.57
CA ASP A 86 9.63 -40.47 -0.46
C ASP A 86 9.48 -38.94 -0.59
N PRO A 87 9.82 -38.36 -1.77
CA PRO A 87 9.83 -36.91 -1.96
C PRO A 87 8.42 -36.31 -1.98
N ASP A 88 7.39 -37.09 -2.42
CA ASP A 88 5.99 -36.61 -2.44
C ASP A 88 5.46 -36.45 -1.03
N PHE A 89 5.77 -37.37 -0.14
CA PHE A 89 5.40 -37.28 1.27
C PHE A 89 6.14 -36.16 1.98
N MET A 90 7.41 -35.94 1.63
CA MET A 90 8.20 -34.83 2.18
C MET A 90 7.65 -33.48 1.76
N VAL A 91 7.34 -33.28 0.47
CA VAL A 91 6.76 -32.03 -0.05
C VAL A 91 5.38 -31.77 0.56
N ALA A 92 4.49 -32.77 0.59
CA ALA A 92 3.17 -32.62 1.17
C ALA A 92 3.23 -32.34 2.69
N HIS A 93 4.12 -33.02 3.42
CA HIS A 93 4.36 -32.73 4.85
C HIS A 93 4.86 -31.30 5.06
N ALA A 94 5.82 -30.83 4.25
CA ALA A 94 6.34 -29.47 4.32
C ALA A 94 5.25 -28.43 4.08
N ARG A 95 4.32 -28.66 3.15
CA ARG A 95 3.15 -27.79 2.92
C ARG A 95 2.28 -27.68 4.18
N VAL A 96 1.97 -28.80 4.84
CA VAL A 96 1.15 -28.78 6.06
C VAL A 96 1.88 -28.11 7.23
N LEU A 97 3.19 -28.35 7.36
CA LEU A 97 4.03 -27.64 8.34
C LEU A 97 3.97 -26.12 8.11
N SER A 98 4.02 -25.67 6.85
CA SER A 98 3.93 -24.24 6.53
C SER A 98 2.56 -23.67 6.92
N TRP A 99 1.47 -24.37 6.67
CA TRP A 99 0.12 -23.98 7.09
C TRP A 99 -0.07 -23.92 8.61
N SER A 100 0.69 -24.78 9.34
CA SER A 100 0.69 -24.79 10.81
C SER A 100 1.64 -23.74 11.44
N GLY A 101 2.27 -22.88 10.64
CA GLY A 101 3.24 -21.87 11.12
C GLY A 101 4.64 -22.44 11.46
N ARG A 102 4.88 -23.73 11.23
CA ARG A 102 6.19 -24.37 11.50
C ARG A 102 7.17 -24.13 10.35
N THR A 103 7.43 -22.86 10.06
CA THR A 103 8.17 -22.36 8.88
C THR A 103 9.55 -23.00 8.74
N GLN A 104 10.35 -23.08 9.79
CA GLN A 104 11.72 -23.63 9.73
C GLN A 104 11.71 -25.13 9.41
N GLN A 105 10.77 -25.88 9.96
CA GLN A 105 10.64 -27.30 9.68
C GLN A 105 10.18 -27.55 8.24
N ALA A 106 9.28 -26.71 7.73
CA ALA A 106 8.85 -26.77 6.33
C ALA A 106 10.02 -26.52 5.36
N LEU A 107 10.81 -25.45 5.61
CA LEU A 107 11.98 -25.12 4.79
C LEU A 107 13.00 -26.26 4.79
N ALA A 108 13.32 -26.83 5.95
CA ALA A 108 14.26 -27.94 6.06
C ALA A 108 13.84 -29.17 5.24
N LEU A 109 12.52 -29.45 5.17
CA LEU A 109 12.02 -30.56 4.33
C LEU A 109 12.10 -30.24 2.85
N PHE A 110 11.72 -29.02 2.41
CA PHE A 110 11.89 -28.62 1.02
C PHE A 110 13.37 -28.65 0.59
N ASP A 111 14.27 -28.14 1.43
CA ASP A 111 15.73 -28.17 1.15
C ASP A 111 16.25 -29.61 1.07
N SER A 112 15.75 -30.54 1.91
CA SER A 112 16.11 -31.96 1.84
C SER A 112 15.64 -32.64 0.55
N VAL A 113 14.50 -32.24 0.00
CA VAL A 113 14.01 -32.70 -1.31
C VAL A 113 14.87 -32.15 -2.42
N LEU A 114 15.12 -30.84 -2.40
CA LEU A 114 15.88 -30.14 -3.42
C LEU A 114 17.37 -30.52 -3.45
N ALA A 115 17.93 -30.99 -2.34
CA ALA A 115 19.28 -31.55 -2.31
C ALA A 115 19.42 -32.83 -3.18
N ARG A 116 18.30 -33.53 -3.47
CA ARG A 116 18.28 -34.77 -4.30
C ARG A 116 17.66 -34.53 -5.67
N ALA A 117 16.73 -33.62 -5.77
CA ALA A 117 16.03 -33.23 -7.00
C ALA A 117 16.00 -31.69 -7.08
N PRO A 118 17.09 -31.05 -7.53
CA PRO A 118 17.25 -29.61 -7.51
C PRO A 118 16.26 -28.84 -8.40
N ASP A 119 15.73 -29.52 -9.41
CA ASP A 119 14.79 -28.99 -10.40
C ASP A 119 13.31 -29.32 -10.09
N ARG A 120 13.03 -29.93 -8.96
CA ARG A 120 11.68 -30.34 -8.62
C ARG A 120 10.74 -29.13 -8.40
N ALA A 121 9.83 -28.85 -9.33
CA ALA A 121 8.99 -27.66 -9.40
C ALA A 121 8.14 -27.46 -8.14
N ASP A 122 7.44 -28.50 -7.63
CA ASP A 122 6.56 -28.40 -6.44
C ASP A 122 7.32 -28.11 -5.14
N ALA A 123 8.58 -28.57 -5.03
CA ALA A 123 9.45 -28.27 -3.89
C ALA A 123 10.03 -26.84 -4.00
N LEU A 124 10.41 -26.41 -5.21
CA LEU A 124 10.84 -25.03 -5.48
C LEU A 124 9.71 -24.04 -5.17
N ALA A 125 8.48 -24.31 -5.65
CA ALA A 125 7.28 -23.54 -5.37
C ALA A 125 6.98 -23.47 -3.87
N GLY A 126 7.00 -24.61 -3.19
CA GLY A 126 6.73 -24.70 -1.76
C GLY A 126 7.72 -23.88 -0.93
N ARG A 127 9.03 -24.01 -1.21
CA ARG A 127 10.08 -23.25 -0.54
C ARG A 127 9.91 -21.73 -0.73
N ALA A 128 9.70 -21.30 -1.97
CA ALA A 128 9.53 -19.87 -2.28
C ALA A 128 8.28 -19.28 -1.62
N ARG A 129 7.18 -20.03 -1.61
CA ARG A 129 5.92 -19.64 -0.95
C ARG A 129 6.08 -19.48 0.56
N VAL A 130 6.75 -20.41 1.22
CA VAL A 130 7.01 -20.30 2.68
C VAL A 130 7.84 -19.07 3.01
N VAL A 131 8.85 -18.75 2.21
CA VAL A 131 9.65 -17.53 2.35
C VAL A 131 8.80 -16.28 2.13
N ALA A 132 7.90 -16.27 1.13
CA ALA A 132 6.98 -15.16 0.90
C ALA A 132 6.04 -14.94 2.10
N TRP A 133 5.46 -16.00 2.66
CA TRP A 133 4.58 -15.93 3.84
C TRP A 133 5.30 -15.50 5.11
N SER A 134 6.60 -15.77 5.23
CA SER A 134 7.42 -15.23 6.34
C SER A 134 7.72 -13.74 6.19
N GLY A 135 7.33 -13.14 5.07
CA GLY A 135 7.49 -11.71 4.77
C GLY A 135 8.82 -11.33 4.14
N ASP A 136 9.72 -12.26 3.87
CA ASP A 136 10.95 -11.99 3.10
C ASP A 136 10.66 -12.03 1.60
N LEU A 137 9.95 -10.98 1.13
CA LEU A 137 9.48 -10.91 -0.25
C LEU A 137 10.64 -10.80 -1.25
N ASP A 138 11.75 -10.16 -0.88
CA ASP A 138 12.95 -10.08 -1.70
C ASP A 138 13.57 -11.44 -1.98
N ARG A 139 13.70 -12.26 -0.95
CA ARG A 139 14.22 -13.61 -1.07
C ARG A 139 13.23 -14.52 -1.82
N ALA A 140 11.94 -14.39 -1.52
CA ALA A 140 10.91 -15.15 -2.22
C ALA A 140 10.90 -14.87 -3.72
N GLU A 141 10.98 -13.62 -4.13
CA GLU A 141 11.04 -13.22 -5.54
C GLU A 141 12.25 -13.82 -6.26
N ARG A 142 13.43 -13.79 -5.64
CA ARG A 142 14.63 -14.47 -6.21
C ARG A 142 14.42 -15.97 -6.38
N LEU A 143 13.81 -16.63 -5.39
CA LEU A 143 13.51 -18.07 -5.45
C LEU A 143 12.51 -18.41 -6.54
N TRP A 144 11.43 -17.62 -6.68
CA TRP A 144 10.46 -17.81 -7.76
C TRP A 144 11.07 -17.62 -9.15
N ARG A 145 11.91 -16.58 -9.33
CA ARG A 145 12.60 -16.35 -10.61
C ARG A 145 13.58 -17.46 -10.95
N ALA A 146 14.33 -17.96 -9.97
CA ALA A 146 15.23 -19.08 -10.17
C ALA A 146 14.45 -20.36 -10.55
N ALA A 147 13.30 -20.64 -9.94
CA ALA A 147 12.43 -21.75 -10.28
C ALA A 147 11.86 -21.60 -11.71
N LEU A 148 11.42 -20.41 -12.09
CA LEU A 148 10.90 -20.12 -13.44
C LEU A 148 11.98 -20.19 -14.54
N ALA A 149 13.27 -20.01 -14.19
CA ALA A 149 14.35 -20.25 -15.14
C ALA A 149 14.46 -21.74 -15.52
N LEU A 150 14.10 -22.67 -14.62
CA LEU A 150 14.05 -24.09 -14.86
C LEU A 150 12.72 -24.55 -15.50
N HIS A 151 11.60 -23.92 -15.10
CA HIS A 151 10.25 -24.28 -15.52
C HIS A 151 9.47 -23.03 -15.98
N PRO A 152 9.76 -22.48 -17.17
CA PRO A 152 9.27 -21.15 -17.59
C PRO A 152 7.76 -21.05 -17.73
N ASP A 153 7.07 -22.14 -18.00
CA ASP A 153 5.62 -22.18 -18.23
C ASP A 153 4.86 -22.96 -17.14
N ASP A 154 5.46 -23.09 -15.94
CA ASP A 154 4.74 -23.68 -14.81
C ASP A 154 3.76 -22.65 -14.21
N ALA A 155 2.48 -23.02 -14.19
CA ALA A 155 1.40 -22.11 -13.74
C ALA A 155 1.51 -21.75 -12.25
N GLU A 156 1.91 -22.69 -11.38
CA GLU A 156 2.08 -22.47 -9.94
C GLU A 156 3.22 -21.50 -9.66
N LEU A 157 4.34 -21.64 -10.40
CA LEU A 157 5.49 -20.74 -10.28
C LEU A 157 5.19 -19.32 -10.80
N LEU A 158 4.50 -19.22 -11.94
CA LEU A 158 4.07 -17.93 -12.50
C LEU A 158 3.10 -17.20 -11.56
N PHE A 159 2.12 -17.92 -11.02
CA PHE A 159 1.17 -17.37 -10.05
C PHE A 159 1.85 -16.96 -8.75
N GLY A 160 2.72 -17.82 -8.19
CA GLY A 160 3.45 -17.53 -6.95
C GLY A 160 4.33 -16.29 -7.06
N LEU A 161 5.02 -16.11 -8.19
CA LEU A 161 5.77 -14.88 -8.45
C LEU A 161 4.85 -13.67 -8.59
N ALA A 162 3.75 -13.78 -9.34
CA ALA A 162 2.79 -12.67 -9.50
C ALA A 162 2.20 -12.24 -8.15
N GLN A 163 1.80 -13.20 -7.31
CA GLN A 163 1.29 -12.92 -5.97
C GLN A 163 2.34 -12.26 -5.07
N THR A 164 3.59 -12.74 -5.13
CA THR A 164 4.71 -12.17 -4.38
C THR A 164 5.00 -10.72 -4.81
N LEU A 165 4.99 -10.44 -6.12
CA LEU A 165 5.15 -9.10 -6.67
C LEU A 165 4.00 -8.17 -6.29
N TYR A 166 2.76 -8.67 -6.25
CA TYR A 166 1.61 -7.92 -5.75
C TYR A 166 1.78 -7.51 -4.28
N TRP A 167 2.17 -8.45 -3.41
CA TRP A 167 2.46 -8.14 -2.01
C TRP A 167 3.66 -7.20 -1.82
N HIS A 168 4.52 -7.13 -2.83
CA HIS A 168 5.70 -6.28 -2.86
C HIS A 168 5.47 -4.93 -3.53
N ASP A 169 4.18 -4.52 -3.65
CA ASP A 169 3.75 -3.24 -4.26
C ASP A 169 4.23 -3.04 -5.71
N GLN A 170 4.31 -4.13 -6.49
CA GLN A 170 4.67 -4.13 -7.90
C GLN A 170 3.52 -4.67 -8.79
N PRO A 171 2.32 -4.07 -8.75
CA PRO A 171 1.14 -4.64 -9.40
C PRO A 171 1.26 -4.73 -10.93
N ALA A 172 1.95 -3.80 -11.59
CA ALA A 172 2.15 -3.84 -13.04
C ALA A 172 3.04 -5.02 -13.46
N LEU A 173 4.07 -5.31 -12.69
CA LEU A 173 4.95 -6.46 -12.94
C LEU A 173 4.23 -7.78 -12.60
N ALA A 174 3.45 -7.79 -11.52
CA ALA A 174 2.58 -8.92 -11.15
C ALA A 174 1.62 -9.28 -12.29
N GLU A 175 0.97 -8.29 -12.93
CA GLU A 175 0.05 -8.51 -14.06
C GLU A 175 0.74 -9.15 -15.27
N ALA A 176 2.00 -8.82 -15.54
CA ALA A 176 2.76 -9.42 -16.63
C ALA A 176 2.94 -10.94 -16.44
N TYR A 177 3.31 -11.38 -15.22
CA TYR A 177 3.44 -12.80 -14.88
C TYR A 177 2.08 -13.50 -14.78
N LEU A 178 1.09 -12.83 -14.24
CA LEU A 178 -0.27 -13.37 -14.14
C LEU A 178 -0.92 -13.58 -15.51
N THR A 179 -0.64 -12.71 -16.48
CA THR A 179 -1.08 -12.88 -17.87
C THR A 179 -0.49 -14.16 -18.48
N ARG A 180 0.77 -14.50 -18.17
CA ARG A 180 1.38 -15.77 -18.56
C ARG A 180 0.70 -16.95 -17.87
N ALA A 181 0.50 -16.88 -16.53
CA ALA A 181 -0.20 -17.92 -15.76
C ALA A 181 -1.59 -18.21 -16.32
N ARG A 182 -2.35 -17.19 -16.73
CA ARG A 182 -3.69 -17.34 -17.35
C ARG A 182 -3.66 -18.06 -18.70
N ARG A 183 -2.61 -17.94 -19.48
CA ARG A 183 -2.46 -18.68 -20.73
C ARG A 183 -2.25 -20.17 -20.49
N VAL A 184 -1.52 -20.51 -19.44
CA VAL A 184 -1.19 -21.90 -19.07
C VAL A 184 -2.35 -22.55 -18.32
N ALA A 185 -2.99 -21.82 -17.40
CA ALA A 185 -4.08 -22.33 -16.56
C ALA A 185 -5.31 -21.39 -16.59
N PRO A 186 -6.07 -21.33 -17.70
CA PRO A 186 -7.17 -20.38 -17.87
C PRO A 186 -8.36 -20.63 -16.92
N GLY A 187 -8.50 -21.87 -16.40
CA GLY A 187 -9.56 -22.27 -15.48
C GLY A 187 -9.25 -22.04 -14.00
N ASP A 188 -8.05 -21.62 -13.65
CA ASP A 188 -7.63 -21.44 -12.26
C ASP A 188 -8.35 -20.25 -11.60
N ASN A 189 -8.99 -20.50 -10.46
CA ASN A 189 -9.75 -19.51 -9.71
C ASN A 189 -8.84 -18.46 -9.04
N GLU A 190 -7.72 -18.88 -8.45
CA GLU A 190 -6.79 -17.99 -7.76
C GLU A 190 -6.15 -17.00 -8.74
N VAL A 191 -5.78 -17.50 -9.92
CA VAL A 191 -5.27 -16.69 -11.02
C VAL A 191 -6.31 -15.65 -11.48
N ARG A 192 -7.59 -16.06 -11.60
CA ARG A 192 -8.67 -15.15 -11.99
C ARG A 192 -8.96 -14.09 -10.93
N ASP A 193 -8.91 -14.45 -9.66
CA ASP A 193 -9.20 -13.56 -8.54
C ASP A 193 -8.10 -12.50 -8.40
N LEU A 194 -6.84 -12.91 -8.46
CA LEU A 194 -5.72 -11.96 -8.45
C LEU A 194 -5.74 -11.05 -9.68
N ALA A 195 -6.12 -11.57 -10.86
CA ALA A 195 -6.25 -10.75 -12.06
C ALA A 195 -7.36 -9.69 -11.95
N ARG A 196 -8.46 -10.00 -11.27
CA ARG A 196 -9.51 -9.00 -10.98
C ARG A 196 -8.98 -7.89 -10.06
N THR A 197 -8.26 -8.27 -9.03
CA THR A 197 -7.64 -7.33 -8.08
C THR A 197 -6.62 -6.42 -8.77
N LEU A 198 -5.70 -6.99 -9.53
CA LEU A 198 -4.67 -6.22 -10.24
C LEU A 198 -5.27 -5.29 -11.30
N ARG A 199 -6.27 -5.74 -12.05
CA ARG A 199 -6.97 -4.87 -13.01
C ARG A 199 -7.64 -3.67 -12.33
N ALA A 200 -8.25 -3.88 -11.16
CA ALA A 200 -8.83 -2.80 -10.40
C ALA A 200 -7.78 -1.77 -9.92
N LEU A 201 -6.59 -2.25 -9.50
CA LEU A 201 -5.49 -1.39 -9.06
C LEU A 201 -4.80 -0.63 -10.20
N LEU A 202 -4.71 -1.26 -11.38
CA LEU A 202 -3.99 -0.70 -12.53
C LEU A 202 -4.88 0.15 -13.45
N ARG A 203 -6.19 0.17 -13.21
CA ARG A 203 -7.11 1.03 -13.95
C ARG A 203 -6.70 2.49 -13.79
N PRO A 204 -6.81 3.27 -14.87
CA PRO A 204 -6.71 4.72 -14.74
C PRO A 204 -7.74 5.22 -13.73
N ASP A 205 -7.39 6.25 -12.99
CA ASP A 205 -8.31 6.95 -12.12
C ASP A 205 -8.40 8.43 -12.46
N VAL A 206 -9.59 8.97 -12.31
CA VAL A 206 -9.86 10.41 -12.34
C VAL A 206 -10.07 10.87 -10.93
N ARG A 207 -9.39 11.93 -10.56
CA ARG A 207 -9.63 12.65 -9.29
C ARG A 207 -9.99 14.07 -9.60
N THR A 208 -11.00 14.57 -8.93
CA THR A 208 -11.36 15.98 -8.98
C THR A 208 -11.61 16.50 -7.58
N SER A 209 -11.27 17.77 -7.35
CA SER A 209 -11.61 18.45 -6.11
C SER A 209 -12.18 19.83 -6.42
N VAL A 210 -13.03 20.30 -5.50
CA VAL A 210 -13.46 21.69 -5.41
C VAL A 210 -13.15 22.12 -3.98
N ASP A 211 -12.30 23.11 -3.84
CA ASP A 211 -11.82 23.60 -2.56
C ASP A 211 -12.12 25.09 -2.43
N GLY A 212 -12.66 25.51 -1.29
CA GLY A 212 -12.84 26.88 -0.89
C GLY A 212 -12.07 27.16 0.39
N ALA A 213 -11.45 28.33 0.47
CA ALA A 213 -10.82 28.78 1.70
C ALA A 213 -10.98 30.28 1.88
N GLY A 214 -10.88 30.73 3.13
CA GLY A 214 -10.91 32.13 3.47
C GLY A 214 -10.26 32.41 4.82
N ASP A 215 -9.77 33.62 4.97
CA ASP A 215 -9.16 34.06 6.21
C ASP A 215 -9.87 35.33 6.79
N SER A 216 -9.47 35.72 8.00
CA SER A 216 -10.00 36.92 8.66
C SER A 216 -9.53 38.23 8.05
N ASP A 217 -8.58 38.18 7.13
CA ASP A 217 -8.06 39.32 6.38
C ASP A 217 -8.78 39.50 5.03
N HIS A 218 -9.88 38.72 4.83
CA HIS A 218 -10.73 38.72 3.62
C HIS A 218 -10.02 38.22 2.36
N ASN A 219 -9.06 37.33 2.52
CA ASN A 219 -8.52 36.58 1.38
C ASN A 219 -9.35 35.29 1.22
N ASP A 220 -10.15 35.26 0.19
CA ASP A 220 -10.99 34.11 -0.14
C ASP A 220 -10.57 33.51 -1.48
N PHE A 221 -10.65 32.20 -1.61
CA PHE A 221 -10.51 31.57 -2.92
C PHE A 221 -11.46 30.38 -3.09
N VAL A 222 -11.75 30.10 -4.36
CA VAL A 222 -12.32 28.83 -4.82
C VAL A 222 -11.38 28.25 -5.87
N ALA A 223 -11.10 26.96 -5.77
CA ALA A 223 -10.25 26.23 -6.69
C ALA A 223 -10.91 24.93 -7.12
N GLN A 224 -10.65 24.52 -8.33
CA GLN A 224 -11.01 23.21 -8.86
C GLN A 224 -9.79 22.58 -9.51
N ASP A 225 -9.47 21.35 -9.13
CA ASP A 225 -8.42 20.56 -9.73
C ASP A 225 -8.99 19.26 -10.28
N ALA A 226 -8.42 18.80 -11.39
CA ALA A 226 -8.70 17.49 -11.98
C ALA A 226 -7.39 16.80 -12.35
N THR A 227 -7.29 15.52 -12.05
CA THR A 227 -6.14 14.70 -12.43
C THR A 227 -6.63 13.38 -13.06
N VAL A 228 -5.92 12.92 -14.07
CA VAL A 228 -6.08 11.58 -14.66
C VAL A 228 -4.76 10.86 -14.51
N THR A 229 -4.77 9.73 -13.81
CA THR A 229 -3.56 8.93 -13.58
C THR A 229 -3.74 7.54 -14.15
N GLY A 230 -2.74 7.03 -14.84
CA GLY A 230 -2.74 5.68 -15.40
C GLY A 230 -1.35 5.07 -15.52
N ALA A 231 -1.29 3.75 -15.70
CA ALA A 231 -0.06 3.05 -16.01
C ALA A 231 0.32 3.27 -17.48
N LEU A 232 1.57 3.64 -17.73
CA LEU A 232 2.16 3.78 -19.08
C LEU A 232 3.02 2.55 -19.44
N GLY A 233 3.31 1.69 -18.46
CA GLY A 233 4.10 0.48 -18.62
C GLY A 233 4.51 -0.09 -17.27
N ALA A 234 5.32 -1.14 -17.27
CA ALA A 234 5.84 -1.73 -16.05
C ALA A 234 6.72 -0.71 -15.29
N GLY A 235 6.29 -0.32 -14.09
CA GLY A 235 7.00 0.65 -13.26
C GLY A 235 6.89 2.11 -13.72
N LEU A 236 6.07 2.42 -14.73
CA LEU A 236 5.88 3.77 -15.24
C LEU A 236 4.41 4.20 -15.11
N ARG A 237 4.16 5.32 -14.45
CA ARG A 237 2.83 5.92 -14.30
C ARG A 237 2.83 7.34 -14.82
N GLY A 238 1.80 7.70 -15.58
CA GLY A 238 1.59 9.06 -16.07
C GLY A 238 0.40 9.70 -15.37
N THR A 239 0.49 11.00 -15.12
CA THR A 239 -0.60 11.83 -14.59
C THR A 239 -0.73 13.09 -15.43
N LEU A 240 -1.92 13.37 -15.89
CA LEU A 240 -2.30 14.67 -16.45
C LEU A 240 -3.06 15.44 -15.38
N ARG A 241 -2.75 16.71 -15.23
CA ARG A 241 -3.39 17.60 -14.26
C ARG A 241 -3.88 18.86 -14.96
N ALA A 242 -5.08 19.31 -14.59
CA ALA A 242 -5.60 20.61 -14.93
C ALA A 242 -6.24 21.24 -13.69
N GLY A 243 -6.13 22.54 -13.54
CA GLY A 243 -6.69 23.24 -12.39
C GLY A 243 -7.03 24.68 -12.69
N TRP A 244 -7.99 25.19 -11.96
CA TRP A 244 -8.46 26.56 -11.99
C TRP A 244 -8.63 27.07 -10.56
N ARG A 245 -8.34 28.37 -10.39
CA ARG A 245 -8.54 29.08 -9.11
C ARG A 245 -9.03 30.50 -9.38
N ARG A 246 -9.95 30.96 -8.54
CA ARG A 246 -10.31 32.36 -8.42
C ARG A 246 -10.08 32.79 -6.97
N ALA A 247 -9.26 33.81 -6.79
CA ALA A 247 -8.98 34.40 -5.51
C ALA A 247 -9.56 35.84 -5.46
N THR A 248 -10.00 36.25 -4.28
CA THR A 248 -10.61 37.56 -4.02
C THR A 248 -9.99 38.12 -2.74
N ASP A 249 -9.70 39.39 -2.73
CA ASP A 249 -9.27 40.16 -1.56
C ASP A 249 -10.02 41.50 -1.50
N GLN A 250 -9.70 42.33 -0.53
CA GLN A 250 -10.35 43.67 -0.38
C GLN A 250 -10.09 44.62 -1.58
N ALA A 251 -9.04 44.39 -2.35
CA ALA A 251 -8.64 45.24 -3.46
C ALA A 251 -9.20 44.77 -4.82
N GLY A 252 -9.73 43.53 -4.91
CA GLY A 252 -10.28 43.00 -6.14
C GLY A 252 -10.18 41.46 -6.25
N HIS A 253 -9.96 40.97 -7.46
CA HIS A 253 -9.90 39.52 -7.71
C HIS A 253 -8.82 39.18 -8.73
N GLY A 254 -8.46 37.90 -8.76
CA GLY A 254 -7.57 37.33 -9.76
C GLY A 254 -7.95 35.90 -10.04
N SER A 255 -7.64 35.41 -11.23
CA SER A 255 -7.87 34.03 -11.63
C SER A 255 -6.58 33.39 -12.12
N SER A 256 -6.43 32.11 -11.87
CA SER A 256 -5.36 31.31 -12.48
C SER A 256 -5.92 29.99 -12.99
N TYR A 257 -5.41 29.52 -14.12
CA TYR A 257 -5.73 28.20 -14.66
C TYR A 257 -4.53 27.62 -15.40
N GLY A 258 -4.45 26.32 -15.43
CA GLY A 258 -3.34 25.67 -16.11
C GLY A 258 -3.41 24.17 -16.05
N GLY A 259 -2.39 23.56 -16.61
CA GLY A 259 -2.26 22.12 -16.61
C GLY A 259 -0.85 21.66 -16.91
N GLY A 260 -0.61 20.38 -16.71
CA GLY A 260 0.69 19.77 -16.92
C GLY A 260 0.62 18.25 -16.92
N GLY A 261 1.75 17.66 -17.23
CA GLY A 261 1.94 16.22 -17.20
C GLY A 261 3.08 15.82 -16.26
N PHE A 262 2.88 14.73 -15.54
CA PHE A 262 3.84 14.15 -14.61
C PHE A 262 4.06 12.68 -14.94
N VAL A 263 5.28 12.21 -14.73
CA VAL A 263 5.64 10.82 -14.87
C VAL A 263 6.35 10.37 -13.59
N VAL A 264 5.95 9.22 -13.08
CA VAL A 264 6.65 8.53 -11.98
C VAL A 264 7.21 7.24 -12.54
N ALA A 265 8.53 7.08 -12.44
CA ALA A 265 9.26 5.89 -12.86
C ALA A 265 9.82 5.17 -11.63
N ALA A 266 9.48 3.91 -11.44
CA ALA A 266 10.10 3.06 -10.44
C ALA A 266 11.52 2.71 -10.88
N LEU A 267 12.52 3.12 -10.09
CA LEU A 267 13.94 2.79 -10.27
C LEU A 267 14.31 1.56 -9.43
N GLY A 268 13.75 0.42 -9.80
CA GLY A 268 13.80 -0.78 -8.98
C GLY A 268 12.79 -0.75 -7.84
N ARG A 269 13.10 -1.44 -6.72
CA ARG A 269 12.17 -1.65 -5.60
C ARG A 269 12.23 -0.59 -4.51
N ARG A 270 13.27 0.18 -4.45
CA ARG A 270 13.58 1.08 -3.34
C ARG A 270 13.72 2.53 -3.74
N ALA A 271 13.57 2.83 -5.02
CA ALA A 271 13.68 4.18 -5.51
C ALA A 271 12.63 4.48 -6.58
N GLU A 272 12.16 5.70 -6.61
CA GLU A 272 11.31 6.24 -7.66
C GLU A 272 11.82 7.62 -8.09
N LEU A 273 11.66 7.92 -9.37
CA LEU A 273 11.90 9.23 -9.95
C LEU A 273 10.55 9.82 -10.37
N ARG A 274 10.30 11.04 -9.94
CA ARG A 274 9.14 11.84 -10.37
C ARG A 274 9.63 13.01 -11.17
N THR A 275 8.99 13.29 -12.31
CA THR A 275 9.27 14.48 -13.12
C THR A 275 8.00 14.94 -13.81
N GLY A 276 7.88 16.25 -13.98
CA GLY A 276 6.73 16.84 -14.65
C GLY A 276 6.93 18.29 -15.03
N ALA A 277 6.13 18.73 -15.95
CA ALA A 277 6.08 20.15 -16.37
C ALA A 277 4.68 20.55 -16.79
N GLY A 278 4.42 21.85 -16.79
CA GLY A 278 3.15 22.42 -17.20
C GLY A 278 3.24 23.93 -17.36
N LEU A 279 2.07 24.51 -17.60
CA LEU A 279 1.90 25.94 -17.71
C LEU A 279 0.75 26.39 -16.80
N ARG A 280 0.87 27.57 -16.20
CA ARG A 280 -0.19 28.19 -15.42
C ARG A 280 -0.37 29.63 -15.85
N TRP A 281 -1.52 29.95 -16.37
CA TRP A 281 -1.89 31.33 -16.68
C TRP A 281 -2.39 32.05 -15.43
N LEU A 282 -1.92 33.29 -15.24
CA LEU A 282 -2.32 34.23 -14.18
C LEU A 282 -3.02 35.43 -14.81
N GLY A 283 -4.30 35.61 -14.50
CA GLY A 283 -5.13 36.70 -14.97
C GLY A 283 -5.60 37.57 -13.79
N PRO A 284 -4.86 38.64 -13.45
CA PRO A 284 -5.32 39.60 -12.48
C PRO A 284 -6.44 40.47 -13.09
N ASP A 285 -7.28 41.03 -12.24
CA ASP A 285 -8.26 42.05 -12.61
C ASP A 285 -7.61 43.37 -13.06
N ILE A 286 -6.42 43.68 -12.51
CA ILE A 286 -5.63 44.83 -12.84
C ILE A 286 -4.19 44.42 -13.11
N GLY A 287 -3.63 44.82 -14.26
CA GLY A 287 -2.28 44.52 -14.67
C GLY A 287 -2.16 43.44 -15.74
N PRO A 288 -0.94 43.15 -16.19
CA PRO A 288 -0.74 42.19 -17.29
C PRO A 288 -0.90 40.75 -16.84
N SER A 289 -1.51 39.91 -17.69
CA SER A 289 -1.50 38.46 -17.51
C SER A 289 -0.10 37.88 -17.74
N ARG A 290 0.17 36.73 -17.11
CA ARG A 290 1.45 36.01 -17.20
C ARG A 290 1.21 34.52 -17.29
N THR A 291 2.14 33.81 -17.93
CA THR A 291 2.04 32.35 -18.06
C THR A 291 3.36 31.68 -17.63
N PRO A 292 3.62 31.62 -16.31
CA PRO A 292 4.80 30.92 -15.83
C PRO A 292 4.77 29.43 -16.14
N VAL A 293 5.96 28.88 -16.41
CA VAL A 293 6.18 27.43 -16.49
C VAL A 293 6.15 26.85 -15.10
N THR A 294 5.51 25.72 -14.93
CA THR A 294 5.60 24.88 -13.73
C THR A 294 6.48 23.67 -14.02
N ALA A 295 7.24 23.22 -13.02
CA ALA A 295 8.09 22.05 -13.12
C ALA A 295 8.16 21.31 -11.79
N GLU A 296 8.37 20.01 -11.82
CA GLU A 296 8.60 19.18 -10.65
C GLU A 296 9.62 18.10 -10.99
N VAL A 297 10.60 17.91 -10.09
CA VAL A 297 11.53 16.77 -10.14
C VAL A 297 11.70 16.28 -8.71
N GLY A 298 11.60 14.97 -8.51
CA GLY A 298 11.75 14.39 -7.17
C GLY A 298 12.28 12.97 -7.23
N VAL A 299 13.01 12.59 -6.19
CA VAL A 299 13.49 11.23 -5.95
C VAL A 299 12.94 10.75 -4.62
N GLY A 300 12.25 9.64 -4.64
CA GLY A 300 11.81 8.92 -3.45
C GLY A 300 12.68 7.70 -3.21
N LEU A 301 13.07 7.44 -1.97
CA LEU A 301 13.88 6.30 -1.55
C LEU A 301 13.19 5.57 -0.40
N ARG A 302 13.15 4.23 -0.45
CA ARG A 302 12.70 3.35 0.63
C ARG A 302 13.81 2.38 1.00
N PRO A 303 14.85 2.83 1.73
CA PRO A 303 16.00 1.99 2.08
C PRO A 303 15.63 0.80 2.96
N ALA A 304 14.58 0.94 3.78
CA ALA A 304 13.99 -0.11 4.60
C ALA A 304 12.45 -0.02 4.55
N ARG A 305 11.75 -1.03 5.08
CA ARG A 305 10.28 -1.05 5.13
C ARG A 305 9.69 0.11 5.93
N ASP A 306 10.39 0.52 6.95
CA ASP A 306 9.94 1.49 7.95
C ASP A 306 10.52 2.88 7.69
N VAL A 307 11.25 3.07 6.59
CA VAL A 307 11.96 4.33 6.27
C VAL A 307 11.63 4.76 4.86
N SER A 308 11.09 5.97 4.70
CA SER A 308 11.01 6.66 3.42
C SER A 308 11.71 8.02 3.48
N LEU A 309 12.37 8.36 2.39
CA LEU A 309 13.07 9.62 2.18
C LEU A 309 12.64 10.19 0.85
N GLY A 310 12.43 11.49 0.78
CA GLY A 310 12.10 12.21 -0.44
C GLY A 310 12.98 13.44 -0.59
N LEU A 311 13.46 13.69 -1.80
CA LEU A 311 14.07 14.95 -2.18
C LEU A 311 13.35 15.46 -3.42
N SER A 312 12.84 16.68 -3.37
CA SER A 312 12.12 17.29 -4.49
C SER A 312 12.58 18.71 -4.77
N TYR A 313 12.43 19.10 -6.02
CA TYR A 313 12.43 20.47 -6.50
C TYR A 313 11.11 20.73 -7.20
N SER A 314 10.52 21.88 -6.95
CA SER A 314 9.31 22.34 -7.63
C SER A 314 9.42 23.81 -8.02
N ARG A 315 8.84 24.13 -9.18
CA ARG A 315 8.63 25.49 -9.66
C ARG A 315 7.15 25.70 -9.91
N ALA A 316 6.56 26.71 -9.27
CA ALA A 316 5.15 27.02 -9.39
C ALA A 316 4.88 28.53 -9.21
N PRO A 317 3.82 29.09 -9.80
CA PRO A 317 3.40 30.44 -9.44
C PRO A 317 2.90 30.49 -7.99
N PHE A 318 3.09 31.63 -7.36
CA PHE A 318 2.53 31.94 -6.06
C PHE A 318 1.15 32.59 -6.28
N ASP A 319 0.09 31.80 -6.40
CA ASP A 319 -1.25 32.22 -6.81
C ASP A 319 -2.33 32.00 -5.74
N GLU A 320 -1.95 32.00 -4.46
CA GLU A 320 -2.86 31.69 -3.34
C GLU A 320 -3.87 32.81 -3.04
N THR A 321 -3.51 34.08 -3.29
CA THR A 321 -4.38 35.25 -3.09
C THR A 321 -4.47 36.08 -4.35
N ALA A 322 -5.47 37.00 -4.42
CA ALA A 322 -5.62 37.90 -5.55
C ALA A 322 -4.42 38.85 -5.70
N GLU A 323 -3.86 39.34 -4.57
CA GLU A 323 -2.64 40.12 -4.58
C GLU A 323 -1.44 39.39 -5.17
N LEU A 324 -1.26 38.10 -4.81
CA LEU A 324 -0.17 37.28 -5.35
C LEU A 324 -0.34 37.00 -6.84
N ILE A 325 -1.57 36.84 -7.32
CA ILE A 325 -1.86 36.74 -8.77
C ILE A 325 -1.48 38.06 -9.46
N ARG A 326 -1.80 39.19 -8.89
CA ARG A 326 -1.40 40.51 -9.43
C ARG A 326 0.12 40.69 -9.49
N ARG A 327 0.83 40.29 -8.46
CA ARG A 327 2.31 40.32 -8.38
C ARG A 327 2.94 39.37 -9.39
N GLY A 328 2.34 38.18 -9.56
CA GLY A 328 2.83 37.17 -10.48
C GLY A 328 4.16 36.55 -10.06
N PHE A 329 4.39 36.40 -8.78
CA PHE A 329 5.59 35.78 -8.24
C PHE A 329 5.64 34.29 -8.60
N VAL A 330 6.86 33.79 -8.72
CA VAL A 330 7.16 32.36 -8.95
C VAL A 330 8.00 31.89 -7.77
N LEU A 331 7.68 30.68 -7.32
CA LEU A 331 8.38 29.97 -6.26
C LEU A 331 9.25 28.88 -6.87
N ASP A 332 10.50 28.80 -6.48
CA ASP A 332 11.42 27.69 -6.71
C ASP A 332 11.71 27.06 -5.35
N ALA A 333 11.19 25.88 -5.09
CA ALA A 333 11.29 25.21 -3.79
C ALA A 333 12.09 23.91 -3.87
N THR A 334 12.91 23.65 -2.86
CA THR A 334 13.54 22.35 -2.63
C THR A 334 13.11 21.82 -1.27
N GLU A 335 12.73 20.55 -1.21
CA GLU A 335 12.23 19.92 0.00
C GLU A 335 12.87 18.55 0.21
N LEU A 336 13.26 18.29 1.45
CA LEU A 336 13.65 16.99 1.97
C LEU A 336 12.56 16.50 2.90
N GLU A 337 12.02 15.34 2.61
CA GLU A 337 10.99 14.67 3.42
C GLU A 337 11.56 13.39 4.01
N PHE A 338 11.15 13.06 5.22
CA PHE A 338 11.44 11.76 5.81
C PHE A 338 10.24 11.22 6.59
N GLU A 339 10.09 9.92 6.55
CA GLU A 339 9.13 9.18 7.38
C GLU A 339 9.82 7.94 7.94
N LEU A 340 9.63 7.71 9.24
CA LEU A 340 10.13 6.57 9.97
C LEU A 340 8.99 5.98 10.81
N ALA A 341 8.68 4.70 10.62
CA ALA A 341 7.64 3.98 11.33
C ALA A 341 8.21 2.73 12.05
N PRO A 342 9.03 2.90 13.12
CA PRO A 342 9.66 1.79 13.82
C PRO A 342 8.61 0.96 14.58
N GLY A 343 7.99 0.03 13.86
CA GLY A 343 6.90 -0.80 14.34
C GLY A 343 5.53 -0.12 14.31
N PRO A 344 4.48 -0.82 14.75
CA PRO A 344 3.08 -0.42 14.51
C PRO A 344 2.60 0.73 15.42
N ARG A 345 3.39 1.16 16.38
CA ARG A 345 2.99 2.17 17.37
C ARG A 345 3.51 3.57 17.06
N TRP A 346 4.62 3.69 16.35
CA TRP A 346 5.33 4.96 16.17
C TRP A 346 5.21 5.45 14.73
N SER A 347 5.01 6.74 14.55
CA SER A 347 5.15 7.44 13.28
C SER A 347 5.94 8.71 13.55
N ILE A 348 7.09 8.82 12.91
CA ILE A 348 7.98 9.99 13.00
C ILE A 348 8.09 10.52 11.59
N SER A 349 7.77 11.79 11.39
CA SER A 349 7.85 12.39 10.06
C SER A 349 8.33 13.84 10.15
N GLY A 350 8.94 14.29 9.07
CA GLY A 350 9.34 15.68 8.96
C GLY A 350 9.69 16.08 7.55
N THR A 351 9.63 17.39 7.33
CA THR A 351 9.99 18.05 6.08
C THR A 351 10.90 19.23 6.40
N ALA A 352 11.93 19.44 5.60
CA ALA A 352 12.77 20.63 5.67
C ALA A 352 13.09 21.14 4.26
N GLY A 353 13.12 22.44 4.07
CA GLY A 353 13.30 22.99 2.74
C GLY A 353 13.68 24.45 2.67
N ALA A 354 13.87 24.90 1.44
CA ALA A 354 14.09 26.29 1.11
C ALA A 354 13.29 26.65 -0.15
N THR A 355 12.71 27.85 -0.13
CA THR A 355 11.97 28.41 -1.25
C THR A 355 12.56 29.75 -1.63
N TRP A 356 12.90 29.92 -2.89
CA TRP A 356 13.31 31.19 -3.50
C TRP A 356 12.10 31.78 -4.19
N ILE A 357 11.83 33.05 -3.90
CA ILE A 357 10.72 33.80 -4.49
C ILE A 357 11.28 34.73 -5.54
N SER A 358 10.61 34.91 -6.65
CA SER A 358 11.09 35.72 -7.77
C SER A 358 11.22 37.22 -7.48
N ASP A 359 10.74 37.69 -6.31
CA ASP A 359 11.01 39.04 -5.81
C ASP A 359 12.39 39.20 -5.12
N GLY A 360 13.20 38.13 -5.10
CA GLY A 360 14.52 38.09 -4.48
C GLY A 360 14.52 37.66 -3.01
N ASN A 361 13.36 37.35 -2.42
CA ASN A 361 13.26 36.83 -1.07
C ASN A 361 13.52 35.34 -1.01
N ARG A 362 13.81 34.85 0.17
CA ARG A 362 14.04 33.41 0.43
C ARG A 362 13.40 32.98 1.75
N GLN A 363 12.69 31.92 1.72
CA GLN A 363 12.15 31.22 2.88
C GLN A 363 12.97 29.97 3.18
N ARG A 364 13.14 29.64 4.45
CA ARG A 364 13.57 28.32 4.93
C ARG A 364 12.53 27.81 5.90
N HIS A 365 12.26 26.52 5.86
CA HIS A 365 11.30 25.91 6.78
C HIS A 365 11.76 24.52 7.22
N ALA A 366 11.29 24.13 8.39
CA ALA A 366 11.33 22.75 8.87
C ALA A 366 10.07 22.50 9.71
N LEU A 367 9.53 21.33 9.56
CA LEU A 367 8.39 20.86 10.34
C LEU A 367 8.51 19.36 10.59
N GLY A 368 7.94 18.89 11.68
CA GLY A 368 7.94 17.46 11.97
C GLY A 368 7.31 17.14 13.30
N GLY A 369 7.03 15.85 13.48
CA GLY A 369 6.40 15.35 14.69
C GLY A 369 6.63 13.88 14.93
N VAL A 370 6.31 13.49 16.14
CA VAL A 370 6.32 12.10 16.59
C VAL A 370 4.93 11.76 17.08
N LEU A 371 4.28 10.81 16.47
CA LEU A 371 2.96 10.32 16.88
C LEU A 371 3.05 8.90 17.41
N VAL A 372 2.41 8.65 18.53
CA VAL A 372 2.35 7.35 19.18
C VAL A 372 0.90 6.88 19.21
N ARG A 373 0.65 5.68 18.72
CA ARG A 373 -0.67 5.04 18.81
C ARG A 373 -0.96 4.63 20.26
N VAL A 374 -1.90 5.34 20.88
CA VAL A 374 -2.33 5.11 22.28
C VAL A 374 -3.57 4.23 22.38
N LEU A 375 -4.45 4.28 21.38
CA LEU A 375 -5.65 3.45 21.25
C LEU A 375 -5.84 3.06 19.77
N PRO A 376 -6.65 2.05 19.46
CA PRO A 376 -7.05 1.77 18.08
C PRO A 376 -7.60 3.03 17.39
N GLY A 377 -6.94 3.45 16.33
CA GLY A 377 -7.30 4.66 15.57
C GLY A 377 -6.80 5.99 16.15
N LEU A 378 -6.37 6.08 17.40
CA LEU A 378 -5.91 7.33 18.03
C LEU A 378 -4.39 7.37 18.18
N GLN A 379 -3.80 8.42 17.64
CA GLN A 379 -2.38 8.75 17.78
C GLN A 379 -2.24 10.11 18.47
N LEU A 380 -1.29 10.24 19.36
CA LEU A 380 -0.96 11.49 20.09
C LEU A 380 0.54 11.75 20.01
N GLY A 381 0.93 13.02 20.00
CA GLY A 381 2.33 13.38 20.15
C GLY A 381 2.67 14.83 19.87
N PRO A 382 3.93 15.21 20.08
CA PRO A 382 4.42 16.55 19.80
C PRO A 382 4.60 16.78 18.29
N PHE A 383 4.34 18.01 17.88
CA PHE A 383 4.62 18.52 16.54
C PHE A 383 5.23 19.92 16.63
N GLY A 384 6.21 20.19 15.79
CA GLY A 384 6.86 21.48 15.69
C GLY A 384 6.98 21.96 14.26
N ARG A 385 6.92 23.28 14.07
CA ARG A 385 7.16 23.95 12.80
C ARG A 385 7.95 25.23 13.01
N VAL A 386 8.92 25.45 12.15
CA VAL A 386 9.64 26.71 12.07
C VAL A 386 9.76 27.13 10.62
N LEU A 387 9.58 28.41 10.36
CA LEU A 387 9.90 29.02 9.08
C LEU A 387 10.58 30.37 9.31
N ALA A 388 11.44 30.78 8.38
CA ALA A 388 12.15 32.04 8.45
C ALA A 388 12.34 32.61 7.05
N PHE A 389 12.12 33.90 6.91
CA PHE A 389 12.38 34.63 5.67
C PHE A 389 13.66 35.49 5.79
N ARG A 390 14.34 35.68 4.65
CA ARG A 390 15.52 36.56 4.59
C ARG A 390 15.17 37.99 4.83
N ALA A 391 14.01 38.43 4.35
CA ALA A 391 13.48 39.78 4.48
C ALA A 391 11.98 39.73 4.75
N SER A 392 11.44 40.77 5.35
CA SER A 392 10.00 40.93 5.63
C SER A 392 9.39 42.03 4.74
N PRO A 393 9.30 41.80 3.41
CA PRO A 393 8.73 42.80 2.50
C PRO A 393 7.20 42.83 2.65
N LEU A 394 6.61 44.00 2.41
CA LEU A 394 5.15 44.15 2.29
C LEU A 394 4.68 43.80 0.87
N ASN A 395 4.91 42.55 0.44
CA ASN A 395 4.69 42.07 -0.92
C ASN A 395 3.46 41.17 -1.05
N GLY A 396 2.51 41.25 -0.09
CA GLY A 396 1.27 40.51 -0.19
C GLY A 396 1.35 39.05 0.31
N TYR A 397 2.42 38.68 1.02
CA TYR A 397 2.54 37.42 1.70
C TYR A 397 3.16 37.53 3.09
N PHE A 398 2.83 36.59 3.97
CA PHE A 398 3.37 36.55 5.32
C PHE A 398 4.85 36.15 5.30
N ALA A 399 5.72 37.05 5.72
CA ALA A 399 7.17 36.88 5.66
C ALA A 399 7.88 37.34 6.97
N PRO A 400 7.65 36.61 8.10
CA PRO A 400 8.31 36.95 9.36
C PRO A 400 9.80 36.59 9.32
N ASN A 401 10.62 37.30 10.11
CA ASN A 401 12.03 36.90 10.30
C ASN A 401 12.13 35.48 10.78
N ARG A 402 11.24 35.10 11.72
CA ARG A 402 11.07 33.75 12.22
C ARG A 402 9.61 33.56 12.66
N PHE A 403 9.07 32.39 12.33
CA PHE A 403 7.80 31.93 12.85
C PHE A 403 7.99 30.55 13.40
N SER A 404 7.49 30.25 14.57
CA SER A 404 7.58 28.93 15.19
C SER A 404 6.26 28.52 15.81
N VAL A 405 5.98 27.23 15.76
CA VAL A 405 4.86 26.55 16.43
C VAL A 405 5.40 25.35 17.17
N LEU A 406 4.91 25.13 18.37
CA LEU A 406 5.07 23.89 19.12
C LEU A 406 3.71 23.50 19.69
N GLU A 407 3.23 22.30 19.35
CA GLU A 407 1.90 21.83 19.72
C GLU A 407 1.87 20.37 20.16
N GLY A 408 0.91 20.02 20.99
CA GLY A 408 0.43 18.67 21.18
C GLY A 408 -0.62 18.34 20.13
N ARG A 409 -0.43 17.27 19.38
CA ARG A 409 -1.27 16.87 18.26
C ARG A 409 -2.00 15.56 18.56
N ALA A 410 -3.25 15.47 18.16
CA ALA A 410 -4.08 14.27 18.20
C ALA A 410 -4.59 13.95 16.79
N VAL A 411 -4.41 12.71 16.36
CA VAL A 411 -4.94 12.22 15.08
C VAL A 411 -5.81 11.00 15.35
N TYR A 412 -7.07 11.08 14.97
CA TYR A 412 -8.01 9.96 15.03
C TYR A 412 -8.36 9.48 13.63
N SER A 413 -8.34 8.16 13.41
CA SER A 413 -8.72 7.54 12.15
C SER A 413 -9.62 6.34 12.42
N TRP A 414 -10.75 6.28 11.69
CA TRP A 414 -11.71 5.20 11.78
C TRP A 414 -12.17 4.81 10.37
N GLN A 415 -12.33 3.50 10.14
CA GLN A 415 -12.84 2.97 8.88
C GLN A 415 -13.80 1.82 9.14
N ARG A 416 -14.97 1.84 8.51
CA ARG A 416 -15.94 0.74 8.58
C ARG A 416 -16.90 0.76 7.39
N ARG A 417 -17.05 -0.37 6.70
CA ARG A 417 -18.03 -0.58 5.61
C ARG A 417 -17.97 0.50 4.52
N GLY A 418 -16.78 0.88 4.09
CA GLY A 418 -16.59 1.91 3.08
C GLY A 418 -16.55 3.34 3.62
N TRP A 419 -17.02 3.60 4.83
CA TRP A 419 -16.91 4.91 5.48
C TRP A 419 -15.55 5.07 6.15
N GLY A 420 -14.96 6.25 6.01
CA GLY A 420 -13.74 6.68 6.67
C GLY A 420 -13.93 8.01 7.35
N LEU A 421 -13.40 8.15 8.57
CA LEU A 421 -13.30 9.40 9.31
C LEU A 421 -11.85 9.58 9.73
N ARG A 422 -11.29 10.76 9.44
CA ARG A 422 -10.02 11.22 9.98
C ARG A 422 -10.23 12.57 10.60
N ALA A 423 -9.88 12.72 11.86
CA ALA A 423 -9.84 13.99 12.58
C ALA A 423 -8.40 14.27 13.02
N ASP A 424 -7.98 15.53 12.90
CA ASP A 424 -6.67 16.02 13.29
C ASP A 424 -6.88 17.28 14.11
N ALA A 425 -6.29 17.36 15.30
CA ALA A 425 -6.42 18.50 16.19
C ALA A 425 -5.09 18.76 16.88
N GLY A 426 -4.77 20.02 17.08
CA GLY A 426 -3.58 20.43 17.81
C GLY A 426 -3.86 21.66 18.67
N VAL A 427 -3.12 21.75 19.76
CA VAL A 427 -3.08 22.93 20.61
C VAL A 427 -1.67 23.13 21.14
N GLY A 428 -1.24 24.39 21.13
CA GLY A 428 0.13 24.71 21.53
C GLY A 428 0.40 26.20 21.56
N THR A 429 1.61 26.56 21.19
CA THR A 429 2.06 27.93 21.14
C THR A 429 2.64 28.31 19.78
N GLN A 430 2.42 29.51 19.35
CA GLN A 430 3.09 30.12 18.21
C GLN A 430 3.81 31.42 18.59
N GLN A 431 4.90 31.73 17.87
CA GLN A 431 5.64 32.96 17.99
C GLN A 431 5.95 33.49 16.59
N VAL A 432 5.59 34.72 16.30
CA VAL A 432 5.66 35.35 14.95
C VAL A 432 6.98 36.02 14.66
N SER A 433 7.76 36.35 15.68
CA SER A 433 9.12 36.84 15.56
C SER A 433 9.90 36.52 16.83
N ASP A 434 11.21 36.63 16.79
CA ASP A 434 12.04 36.37 17.97
C ASP A 434 11.73 37.34 19.15
N THR A 435 11.09 38.49 18.87
CA THR A 435 10.73 39.50 19.87
C THR A 435 9.25 39.52 20.22
N ALA A 436 8.41 38.79 19.48
CA ALA A 436 6.97 38.76 19.77
C ALA A 436 6.65 37.82 20.95
N ALA A 437 5.60 38.12 21.70
CA ALA A 437 5.09 37.28 22.73
C ALA A 437 4.57 35.93 22.14
N HIS A 438 4.68 34.89 22.92
CA HIS A 438 4.04 33.62 22.59
C HIS A 438 2.52 33.76 22.63
N GLN A 439 1.85 33.16 21.64
CA GLN A 439 0.40 33.16 21.52
C GLN A 439 -0.11 31.74 21.46
N THR A 440 -1.32 31.51 21.93
CA THR A 440 -1.97 30.19 21.78
C THR A 440 -2.18 29.89 20.30
N GLU A 441 -1.75 28.73 19.88
CA GLU A 441 -2.01 28.15 18.58
C GLU A 441 -2.99 26.97 18.75
N TRP A 442 -3.90 26.83 17.80
CA TRP A 442 -4.77 25.66 17.70
C TRP A 442 -5.20 25.43 16.25
N HIS A 443 -5.45 24.17 15.94
CA HIS A 443 -6.09 23.80 14.68
C HIS A 443 -7.04 22.61 14.87
N PHE A 444 -7.98 22.47 13.96
CA PHE A 444 -8.86 21.33 13.83
C PHE A 444 -9.11 21.05 12.36
N GLY A 445 -8.98 19.79 11.97
CA GLY A 445 -9.28 19.29 10.63
C GLY A 445 -10.09 18.03 10.68
N VAL A 446 -10.99 17.84 9.72
CA VAL A 446 -11.79 16.63 9.57
C VAL A 446 -11.89 16.23 8.10
N THR A 447 -11.81 14.94 7.85
CA THR A 447 -12.11 14.32 6.56
C THR A 447 -13.13 13.20 6.79
N LEU A 448 -14.26 13.31 6.13
CA LEU A 448 -15.27 12.24 6.06
C LEU A 448 -15.26 11.70 4.64
N SER A 449 -15.04 10.40 4.48
CA SER A 449 -15.01 9.76 3.17
C SER A 449 -15.94 8.57 3.07
N HIS A 450 -16.41 8.29 1.85
CA HIS A 450 -17.13 7.06 1.52
C HIS A 450 -16.58 6.47 0.23
N GLY A 451 -16.07 5.24 0.33
CA GLY A 451 -15.55 4.47 -0.79
C GLY A 451 -16.54 3.39 -1.22
N TRP A 452 -16.67 3.16 -2.53
CA TRP A 452 -17.46 2.06 -3.10
C TRP A 452 -16.75 1.44 -4.30
N GLY A 453 -16.95 0.16 -4.49
CA GLY A 453 -16.21 -0.59 -5.50
C GLY A 453 -14.71 -0.62 -5.24
N ALA A 454 -13.92 -0.75 -6.28
CA ALA A 454 -12.47 -0.95 -6.14
C ALA A 454 -11.67 0.36 -6.05
N ASN A 455 -12.15 1.47 -6.65
CA ASN A 455 -11.36 2.71 -6.77
C ASN A 455 -12.23 3.99 -6.76
N ASN A 456 -13.44 3.93 -6.21
CA ASN A 456 -14.31 5.10 -6.16
C ASN A 456 -14.37 5.63 -4.72
N GLU A 457 -14.31 6.92 -4.57
CA GLU A 457 -14.38 7.59 -3.27
C GLU A 457 -14.95 8.99 -3.43
N VAL A 458 -15.74 9.41 -2.46
CA VAL A 458 -16.08 10.82 -2.23
C VAL A 458 -15.61 11.20 -0.84
N ALA A 459 -15.02 12.38 -0.68
CA ALA A 459 -14.61 12.89 0.62
C ALA A 459 -14.95 14.35 0.80
N LEU A 460 -15.46 14.69 1.98
CA LEU A 460 -15.64 16.05 2.47
C LEU A 460 -14.49 16.36 3.43
N VAL A 461 -13.78 17.46 3.19
CA VAL A 461 -12.62 17.88 3.98
C VAL A 461 -12.89 19.28 4.51
N GLY A 462 -12.68 19.49 5.80
CA GLY A 462 -12.79 20.81 6.41
C GLY A 462 -11.69 21.05 7.42
N SER A 463 -11.20 22.28 7.52
CA SER A 463 -10.25 22.65 8.56
C SER A 463 -10.42 24.11 9.01
N ILE A 464 -9.97 24.37 10.22
CA ILE A 464 -9.88 25.71 10.79
C ILE A 464 -8.63 25.80 11.66
N THR A 465 -7.93 26.94 11.60
CA THR A 465 -6.76 27.23 12.42
C THR A 465 -6.63 28.71 12.71
N ASN A 466 -5.97 29.05 13.80
CA ASN A 466 -5.50 30.41 14.08
C ASN A 466 -4.01 30.60 13.81
N SER A 467 -3.34 29.64 13.19
CA SER A 467 -1.91 29.71 12.89
C SER A 467 -1.63 30.75 11.83
N ALA A 468 -0.82 31.75 12.18
CA ALA A 468 -0.41 32.82 11.26
C ALA A 468 0.40 32.36 10.04
N GLY A 469 0.94 31.13 10.07
CA GLY A 469 1.66 30.54 8.93
C GLY A 469 0.77 29.85 7.89
N ALA A 470 -0.56 29.99 7.98
CA ALA A 470 -1.51 29.58 6.97
C ALA A 470 -1.86 30.80 6.13
N THR A 471 -1.30 30.99 4.96
CA THR A 471 -1.61 32.06 3.96
C THR A 471 -2.09 33.39 4.50
N SER A 472 -1.36 34.05 5.37
CA SER A 472 -1.69 35.41 5.81
C SER A 472 -0.97 36.44 4.96
N THR A 473 -1.69 37.40 4.40
CA THR A 473 -1.13 38.48 3.61
C THR A 473 -0.68 39.66 4.46
N THR A 474 -1.22 39.86 5.66
CA THR A 474 -1.02 41.07 6.45
C THR A 474 -0.08 40.92 7.65
N GLY A 475 0.40 39.75 7.96
CA GLY A 475 1.59 39.44 8.76
C GLY A 475 1.74 39.96 10.19
N THR A 476 0.85 40.82 10.70
CA THR A 476 1.08 41.52 11.95
C THR A 476 0.04 41.30 13.06
N ARG A 477 -1.06 40.60 12.76
CA ARG A 477 -2.16 40.45 13.74
C ARG A 477 -2.53 38.96 13.92
N THR A 478 -1.88 38.33 14.85
CA THR A 478 -2.06 36.90 15.09
C THR A 478 -3.16 36.52 16.06
N GLU A 479 -3.51 37.36 17.02
CA GLU A 479 -4.48 37.05 18.07
C GLU A 479 -5.93 36.83 17.57
N ARG A 480 -6.27 37.39 16.41
CA ARG A 480 -7.59 37.24 15.77
C ARG A 480 -7.58 36.56 14.43
N PHE A 481 -6.41 36.12 13.94
CA PHE A 481 -6.31 35.44 12.66
C PHE A 481 -7.04 34.10 12.71
N ARG A 482 -7.81 33.84 11.70
CA ARG A 482 -8.47 32.55 11.46
C ARG A 482 -8.42 32.22 9.98
N TYR A 483 -8.04 31.03 9.69
CA TYR A 483 -8.07 30.45 8.35
C TYR A 483 -8.95 29.20 8.34
N ARG A 484 -9.84 29.10 7.38
CA ARG A 484 -10.79 28.00 7.23
C ARG A 484 -10.76 27.45 5.81
N THR A 485 -10.94 26.16 5.68
CA THR A 485 -11.06 25.49 4.39
C THR A 485 -12.26 24.57 4.37
N LEU A 486 -12.84 24.38 3.18
CA LEU A 486 -13.84 23.37 2.90
C LEU A 486 -13.58 22.81 1.51
N GLY A 487 -13.51 21.50 1.37
CA GLY A 487 -13.27 20.85 0.09
C GLY A 487 -14.13 19.62 -0.12
N LEU A 488 -14.52 19.39 -1.36
CA LEU A 488 -15.14 18.15 -1.82
C LEU A 488 -14.19 17.48 -2.80
N ARG A 489 -13.86 16.22 -2.54
CA ARG A 489 -12.98 15.40 -3.36
C ARG A 489 -13.73 14.20 -3.90
N PHE A 490 -13.50 13.90 -5.15
CA PHE A 490 -14.07 12.74 -5.82
C PHE A 490 -12.98 11.96 -6.54
N ARG A 491 -13.01 10.64 -6.43
CA ARG A 491 -12.14 9.72 -7.14
C ARG A 491 -12.98 8.65 -7.82
N GLN A 492 -12.70 8.39 -9.08
CA GLN A 492 -13.34 7.36 -9.87
C GLN A 492 -12.31 6.54 -10.65
N GLY A 493 -12.34 5.23 -10.52
CA GLY A 493 -11.63 4.30 -11.41
C GLY A 493 -12.36 4.19 -12.75
N LEU A 494 -11.59 4.29 -13.84
CA LEU A 494 -12.11 4.21 -15.22
C LEU A 494 -12.17 2.77 -15.75
#